data_3c98e669057763410c3b3bb4b4ab694c
#
_entry.id   3c98e669057763410c3b3bb4b4ab694c
#
_cell.length_a   1.000
_cell.length_b   1.000
_cell.length_c   1.000
_cell.angle_alpha   90.00
_cell.angle_beta   90.00
_cell.angle_gamma   90.00
#
_symmetry.space_group_name_H-M   'P 1'
#
loop_
_entity.id
_entity.type
_entity.pdbx_description
1 polymer ?
#
loop_
_entity_poly.entity_id
_entity_poly.type
_entity_poly.pdbx_seq_one_letter_code
_entity_poly.pdbx_strand_id
1 'polypeptide(L)'
;DVMVANAKAYKDVEIVHMVAMGKAEYCKPEYADNFRHNAFFVGGTSRDAIAEGRGDFTPSFFFEVPRQFSSTMPVDVAMVMVTPPDENGMCSLGVSVDYTLEAVKQAKLVIAQVNPQMPWTGPYSLVSVKDLDCIVEHEAPIIELKPPKIGDIEKAIGEHCASLVPDGATLQLGIGAIPDAVL
;
A
#
# COMPACT_ATOMS: atom_id res chain seq x y z
N ASP A 1 -8.53 7.06 -9.70
CA ASP A 1 -9.66 7.76 -10.36
C ASP A 1 -9.51 7.81 -11.90
N VAL A 2 -8.32 8.09 -12.47
CA VAL A 2 -8.11 8.21 -13.93
C VAL A 2 -8.41 6.91 -14.68
N MET A 3 -7.95 5.76 -14.18
CA MET A 3 -8.25 4.46 -14.80
C MET A 3 -9.76 4.19 -14.84
N VAL A 4 -10.44 4.42 -13.73
CA VAL A 4 -11.90 4.22 -13.64
C VAL A 4 -12.65 5.17 -14.57
N ALA A 5 -12.24 6.44 -14.65
CA ALA A 5 -12.81 7.41 -15.59
C ALA A 5 -12.66 7.00 -17.06
N ASN A 6 -11.65 6.20 -17.37
CA ASN A 6 -11.34 5.67 -18.69
C ASN A 6 -11.55 4.16 -18.79
N ALA A 7 -12.41 3.57 -17.96
CA ALA A 7 -12.57 2.11 -17.83
C ALA A 7 -12.80 1.42 -19.19
N LYS A 8 -13.53 2.04 -20.10
CA LYS A 8 -13.79 1.50 -21.46
C LYS A 8 -12.53 1.23 -22.29
N ALA A 9 -11.40 1.84 -21.93
CA ALA A 9 -10.11 1.59 -22.60
C ALA A 9 -9.40 0.33 -22.08
N TYR A 10 -9.89 -0.25 -20.99
CA TYR A 10 -9.26 -1.38 -20.31
C TYR A 10 -10.16 -2.62 -20.38
N LYS A 11 -9.55 -3.76 -20.47
CA LYS A 11 -10.21 -5.08 -20.39
C LYS A 11 -9.29 -6.06 -19.68
N ASP A 12 -9.86 -6.87 -18.79
CA ASP A 12 -9.16 -7.93 -18.07
C ASP A 12 -7.87 -7.46 -17.34
N VAL A 13 -7.91 -6.25 -16.75
CA VAL A 13 -6.76 -5.72 -15.99
C VAL A 13 -6.82 -6.22 -14.56
N GLU A 14 -5.82 -6.98 -14.15
CA GLU A 14 -5.63 -7.37 -12.75
C GLU A 14 -4.96 -6.22 -11.97
N ILE A 15 -5.57 -5.84 -10.84
CA ILE A 15 -5.03 -4.83 -9.93
C ILE A 15 -4.63 -5.51 -8.63
N VAL A 16 -3.35 -5.45 -8.31
CA VAL A 16 -2.76 -6.11 -7.15
C VAL A 16 -2.27 -5.08 -6.15
N HIS A 17 -2.66 -5.22 -4.91
CA HIS A 17 -2.12 -4.45 -3.78
C HIS A 17 -2.51 -5.06 -2.43
N MET A 18 -1.89 -4.58 -1.36
CA MET A 18 -2.18 -4.98 0.01
C MET A 18 -3.44 -4.25 0.52
N VAL A 19 -3.31 -2.98 0.86
CA VAL A 19 -4.42 -2.16 1.37
C VAL A 19 -4.61 -0.95 0.47
N ALA A 20 -5.81 -0.82 -0.12
CA ALA A 20 -6.19 0.41 -0.79
C ALA A 20 -6.66 1.42 0.26
N MET A 21 -5.86 2.45 0.49
CA MET A 21 -6.24 3.56 1.37
C MET A 21 -7.25 4.51 0.72
N GLY A 22 -7.43 4.43 -0.61
CA GLY A 22 -8.42 5.17 -1.38
C GLY A 22 -9.78 4.47 -1.48
N LYS A 23 -10.62 4.93 -2.40
CA LYS A 23 -12.00 4.46 -2.57
C LYS A 23 -12.12 3.10 -3.24
N ALA A 24 -11.06 2.61 -3.91
CA ALA A 24 -11.04 1.39 -4.71
C ALA A 24 -12.24 1.26 -5.67
N GLU A 25 -12.59 2.34 -6.36
CA GLU A 25 -13.75 2.43 -7.27
C GLU A 25 -13.75 1.34 -8.34
N TYR A 26 -12.57 0.86 -8.76
CA TYR A 26 -12.40 -0.26 -9.71
C TYR A 26 -12.95 -1.60 -9.17
N CYS A 27 -13.23 -1.72 -7.87
CA CYS A 27 -13.88 -2.90 -7.28
C CYS A 27 -15.41 -2.91 -7.42
N LYS A 28 -16.02 -1.85 -7.94
CA LYS A 28 -17.47 -1.78 -8.10
C LYS A 28 -17.97 -2.72 -9.20
N PRO A 29 -19.23 -3.22 -9.09
CA PRO A 29 -19.80 -4.16 -10.06
C PRO A 29 -19.78 -3.67 -11.52
N GLU A 30 -19.98 -2.36 -11.74
CA GLU A 30 -20.01 -1.77 -13.07
C GLU A 30 -18.66 -1.82 -13.82
N TYR A 31 -17.56 -2.14 -13.11
CA TYR A 31 -16.21 -2.24 -13.69
C TYR A 31 -15.67 -3.68 -13.72
N ALA A 32 -16.50 -4.68 -13.41
CA ALA A 32 -16.07 -6.07 -13.30
C ALA A 32 -15.50 -6.66 -14.61
N ASP A 33 -15.94 -6.15 -15.77
CA ASP A 33 -15.42 -6.55 -17.07
C ASP A 33 -14.07 -5.87 -17.44
N ASN A 34 -13.70 -4.82 -16.68
CA ASN A 34 -12.51 -4.01 -16.95
C ASN A 34 -11.38 -4.33 -15.97
N PHE A 35 -11.72 -4.49 -14.70
CA PHE A 35 -10.77 -4.64 -13.60
C PHE A 35 -11.12 -5.81 -12.71
N ARG A 36 -10.11 -6.57 -12.32
CA ARG A 36 -10.20 -7.60 -11.30
C ARG A 36 -9.18 -7.34 -10.22
N HIS A 37 -9.65 -7.18 -8.99
CA HIS A 37 -8.73 -6.97 -7.86
C HIS A 37 -8.27 -8.32 -7.31
N ASN A 38 -6.95 -8.50 -7.22
CA ASN A 38 -6.33 -9.60 -6.50
C ASN A 38 -5.69 -9.05 -5.22
N ALA A 39 -6.29 -9.33 -4.09
CA ALA A 39 -5.92 -8.78 -2.80
C ALA A 39 -4.88 -9.66 -2.09
N PHE A 40 -3.81 -9.06 -1.59
CA PHE A 40 -2.98 -9.67 -0.54
C PHE A 40 -3.58 -9.43 0.85
N PHE A 41 -4.45 -8.44 0.97
CA PHE A 41 -5.20 -8.13 2.19
C PHE A 41 -6.61 -7.67 1.82
N VAL A 42 -7.62 -8.31 2.40
CA VAL A 42 -9.03 -7.96 2.15
C VAL A 42 -9.47 -6.85 3.09
N GLY A 43 -9.36 -5.62 2.62
CA GLY A 43 -9.77 -4.42 3.34
C GLY A 43 -11.24 -4.06 3.18
N GLY A 44 -11.67 -2.99 3.86
CA GLY A 44 -13.07 -2.54 3.80
C GLY A 44 -13.54 -2.14 2.41
N THR A 45 -12.65 -1.64 1.55
CA THR A 45 -12.98 -1.17 0.21
C THR A 45 -13.03 -2.27 -0.86
N SER A 46 -12.44 -3.45 -0.58
CA SER A 46 -12.39 -4.58 -1.51
C SER A 46 -13.19 -5.81 -1.05
N ARG A 47 -13.68 -5.81 0.19
CA ARG A 47 -14.33 -6.96 0.82
C ARG A 47 -15.52 -7.48 0.04
N ASP A 48 -16.40 -6.60 -0.39
CA ASP A 48 -17.61 -6.97 -1.11
C ASP A 48 -17.28 -7.58 -2.47
N ALA A 49 -16.31 -7.01 -3.19
CA ALA A 49 -15.87 -7.55 -4.47
C ALA A 49 -15.31 -8.99 -4.33
N ILE A 50 -14.53 -9.24 -3.28
CA ILE A 50 -13.99 -10.58 -3.00
C ILE A 50 -15.12 -11.54 -2.59
N ALA A 51 -16.02 -11.12 -1.68
CA ALA A 51 -17.15 -11.95 -1.22
C ALA A 51 -18.12 -12.32 -2.35
N GLU A 52 -18.30 -11.44 -3.33
CA GLU A 52 -19.15 -11.66 -4.49
C GLU A 52 -18.44 -12.36 -5.66
N GLY A 53 -17.19 -12.75 -5.51
CA GLY A 53 -16.42 -13.45 -6.54
C GLY A 53 -15.92 -12.56 -7.69
N ARG A 54 -16.01 -11.23 -7.55
CA ARG A 54 -15.53 -10.24 -8.53
C ARG A 54 -14.07 -9.87 -8.34
N GLY A 55 -13.42 -10.41 -7.33
CA GLY A 55 -12.00 -10.26 -7.05
C GLY A 55 -11.44 -11.58 -6.52
N ASP A 56 -10.13 -11.61 -6.35
CA ASP A 56 -9.38 -12.74 -5.84
C ASP A 56 -8.64 -12.38 -4.56
N PHE A 57 -8.26 -13.40 -3.80
CA PHE A 57 -7.41 -13.27 -2.63
C PHE A 57 -6.21 -14.20 -2.77
N THR A 58 -5.02 -13.65 -2.74
CA THR A 58 -3.77 -14.41 -2.74
C THR A 58 -3.21 -14.46 -1.33
N PRO A 59 -3.37 -15.56 -0.57
CA PRO A 59 -2.79 -15.69 0.75
C PRO A 59 -1.27 -15.70 0.66
N SER A 60 -0.62 -14.85 1.44
CA SER A 60 0.83 -14.72 1.45
C SER A 60 1.29 -14.15 2.80
N PHE A 61 2.42 -14.61 3.30
CA PHE A 61 3.09 -13.88 4.34
C PHE A 61 3.61 -12.55 3.79
N PHE A 62 3.56 -11.49 4.59
CA PHE A 62 3.91 -10.15 4.11
C PHE A 62 5.33 -10.08 3.52
N PHE A 63 6.29 -10.76 4.15
CA PHE A 63 7.68 -10.81 3.68
C PHE A 63 7.86 -11.55 2.35
N GLU A 64 6.88 -12.36 1.92
CA GLU A 64 6.93 -13.11 0.66
C GLU A 64 6.36 -12.34 -0.53
N VAL A 65 5.56 -11.28 -0.28
CA VAL A 65 4.93 -10.49 -1.35
C VAL A 65 5.95 -9.95 -2.35
N PRO A 66 7.08 -9.36 -1.94
CA PRO A 66 8.11 -8.92 -2.89
C PRO A 66 8.61 -10.07 -3.78
N ARG A 67 8.80 -11.25 -3.21
CA ARG A 67 9.26 -12.43 -3.95
C ARG A 67 8.26 -12.90 -5.01
N GLN A 68 6.97 -12.71 -4.78
CA GLN A 68 5.96 -13.09 -5.78
C GLN A 68 6.10 -12.26 -7.06
N PHE A 69 6.41 -10.97 -6.96
CA PHE A 69 6.61 -10.11 -8.12
C PHE A 69 7.82 -10.53 -8.98
N SER A 70 8.85 -11.08 -8.36
CA SER A 70 10.01 -11.62 -9.07
C SER A 70 9.84 -13.06 -9.56
N SER A 71 8.71 -13.73 -9.29
CA SER A 71 8.53 -15.15 -9.62
C SER A 71 7.16 -15.47 -10.21
N THR A 72 6.12 -15.56 -9.37
CA THR A 72 4.81 -16.11 -9.74
C THR A 72 3.79 -15.09 -10.22
N MET A 73 4.02 -13.81 -9.92
CA MET A 73 3.10 -12.71 -10.21
C MET A 73 3.86 -11.57 -10.91
N PRO A 74 4.20 -11.72 -12.21
CA PRO A 74 4.93 -10.69 -12.94
C PRO A 74 4.11 -9.40 -13.03
N VAL A 75 4.77 -8.27 -12.80
CA VAL A 75 4.15 -6.94 -12.81
C VAL A 75 4.37 -6.28 -14.17
N ASP A 76 3.31 -5.98 -14.90
CA ASP A 76 3.41 -5.22 -16.15
C ASP A 76 3.59 -3.72 -15.89
N VAL A 77 2.80 -3.18 -14.96
CA VAL A 77 2.82 -1.75 -14.63
C VAL A 77 2.85 -1.57 -13.11
N ALA A 78 3.85 -0.86 -12.59
CA ALA A 78 3.86 -0.36 -11.22
C ALA A 78 3.42 1.10 -11.21
N MET A 79 2.40 1.40 -10.40
CA MET A 79 1.97 2.78 -10.14
C MET A 79 2.34 3.14 -8.72
N VAL A 80 3.25 4.09 -8.57
CA VAL A 80 3.83 4.45 -7.27
C VAL A 80 3.74 5.95 -6.99
N MET A 81 3.81 6.34 -5.74
CA MET A 81 3.96 7.73 -5.34
C MET A 81 5.36 7.91 -4.74
N VAL A 82 6.04 8.99 -5.13
CA VAL A 82 7.40 9.30 -4.69
C VAL A 82 7.53 10.77 -4.32
N THR A 83 8.59 11.11 -3.58
CA THR A 83 8.99 12.50 -3.37
C THR A 83 9.51 13.13 -4.65
N PRO A 84 9.62 14.47 -4.74
CA PRO A 84 10.49 15.11 -5.71
C PRO A 84 11.92 14.55 -5.63
N PRO A 85 12.67 14.51 -6.75
CA PRO A 85 14.04 14.02 -6.74
C PRO A 85 14.96 14.97 -5.96
N ASP A 86 15.96 14.41 -5.30
CA ASP A 86 17.08 15.17 -4.72
C ASP A 86 18.10 15.59 -5.78
N GLU A 87 19.19 16.24 -5.35
CA GLU A 87 20.29 16.69 -6.20
C GLU A 87 21.01 15.55 -6.96
N ASN A 88 20.88 14.31 -6.48
CA ASN A 88 21.45 13.11 -7.08
C ASN A 88 20.45 12.38 -8.00
N GLY A 89 19.25 12.91 -8.16
CA GLY A 89 18.17 12.30 -8.92
C GLY A 89 17.53 11.09 -8.22
N MET A 90 17.59 11.05 -6.89
CA MET A 90 16.93 10.03 -6.09
C MET A 90 15.59 10.53 -5.57
N CYS A 91 14.57 9.69 -5.65
CA CYS A 91 13.25 9.91 -5.06
C CYS A 91 13.06 8.93 -3.91
N SER A 92 12.32 9.32 -2.88
CA SER A 92 11.91 8.41 -1.80
C SER A 92 10.51 7.88 -2.06
N LEU A 93 10.30 6.58 -1.85
CA LEU A 93 8.97 5.95 -1.81
C LEU A 93 8.18 6.36 -0.55
N GLY A 94 8.82 7.12 0.36
CA GLY A 94 8.17 7.73 1.51
C GLY A 94 7.57 6.71 2.47
N VAL A 95 6.25 6.73 2.61
CA VAL A 95 5.50 5.85 3.54
C VAL A 95 5.08 4.51 2.95
N SER A 96 5.36 4.27 1.65
CA SER A 96 4.94 3.05 0.94
C SER A 96 6.15 2.35 0.32
N VAL A 97 6.99 1.76 1.14
CA VAL A 97 8.26 1.13 0.72
C VAL A 97 8.09 -0.37 0.52
N ASP A 98 7.63 -1.07 1.52
CA ASP A 98 7.31 -2.50 1.66
C ASP A 98 7.58 -3.36 0.38
N TYR A 99 6.54 -3.90 -0.23
CA TYR A 99 6.59 -4.62 -1.51
C TYR A 99 6.72 -3.66 -2.71
N THR A 100 6.47 -2.36 -2.52
CA THR A 100 6.46 -1.35 -3.60
C THR A 100 7.83 -1.21 -4.25
N LEU A 101 8.91 -1.26 -3.45
CA LEU A 101 10.27 -1.20 -3.99
C LEU A 101 10.56 -2.35 -4.96
N GLU A 102 10.09 -3.56 -4.64
CA GLU A 102 10.28 -4.70 -5.54
C GLU A 102 9.38 -4.60 -6.78
N ALA A 103 8.15 -4.09 -6.62
CA ALA A 103 7.27 -3.83 -7.75
C ALA A 103 7.91 -2.86 -8.76
N VAL A 104 8.57 -1.80 -8.30
CA VAL A 104 9.32 -0.87 -9.18
C VAL A 104 10.44 -1.60 -9.92
N LYS A 105 11.19 -2.48 -9.25
CA LYS A 105 12.31 -3.22 -9.87
C LYS A 105 11.88 -4.25 -10.90
N GLN A 106 10.71 -4.84 -10.73
CA GLN A 106 10.23 -5.95 -11.56
C GLN A 106 9.25 -5.52 -12.66
N ALA A 107 8.66 -4.35 -12.54
CA ALA A 107 7.68 -3.86 -13.52
C ALA A 107 8.32 -3.59 -14.88
N LYS A 108 7.55 -3.86 -15.94
CA LYS A 108 7.94 -3.48 -17.31
C LYS A 108 7.78 -2.00 -17.57
N LEU A 109 6.90 -1.33 -16.83
CA LEU A 109 6.63 0.10 -16.89
C LEU A 109 6.37 0.64 -15.49
N VAL A 110 7.07 1.70 -15.12
CA VAL A 110 6.88 2.38 -13.83
C VAL A 110 6.28 3.76 -14.04
N ILE A 111 5.08 3.98 -13.51
CA ILE A 111 4.41 5.28 -13.51
C ILE A 111 4.49 5.86 -12.11
N ALA A 112 5.19 6.97 -11.95
CA ALA A 112 5.40 7.61 -10.67
C ALA A 112 4.64 8.93 -10.56
N GLN A 113 3.79 9.06 -9.55
CA GLN A 113 3.27 10.35 -9.10
C GLN A 113 4.33 10.99 -8.21
N VAL A 114 4.90 12.12 -8.65
CA VAL A 114 5.79 12.94 -7.84
C VAL A 114 4.96 13.89 -6.99
N ASN A 115 5.01 13.68 -5.67
CA ASN A 115 4.21 14.43 -4.70
C ASN A 115 5.11 15.11 -3.66
N PRO A 116 5.19 16.46 -3.63
CA PRO A 116 5.98 17.19 -2.65
C PRO A 116 5.55 16.95 -1.19
N GLN A 117 4.31 16.49 -0.96
CA GLN A 117 3.82 16.18 0.38
C GLN A 117 4.18 14.76 0.86
N MET A 118 4.79 13.93 0.00
CA MET A 118 5.32 12.64 0.43
C MET A 118 6.52 12.86 1.34
N PRO A 119 6.55 12.32 2.57
CA PRO A 119 7.69 12.48 3.46
C PRO A 119 8.90 11.72 2.91
N TRP A 120 10.07 12.34 3.01
CA TRP A 120 11.33 11.67 2.69
C TRP A 120 11.67 10.65 3.79
N THR A 121 11.82 9.39 3.41
CA THR A 121 12.34 8.34 4.27
C THR A 121 13.61 7.79 3.66
N GLY A 122 14.55 7.34 4.44
CA GLY A 122 15.82 6.90 3.88
C GLY A 122 16.23 5.56 4.46
N PRO A 123 17.43 5.05 4.13
CA PRO A 123 18.04 5.08 2.81
C PRO A 123 17.51 3.95 1.89
N TYR A 124 16.77 2.97 2.49
CA TYR A 124 16.27 1.78 1.76
C TYR A 124 14.96 2.01 0.99
N SER A 125 14.45 3.23 1.01
CA SER A 125 13.23 3.63 0.31
C SER A 125 13.50 4.37 -1.01
N LEU A 126 14.74 4.43 -1.44
CA LEU A 126 15.15 5.28 -2.55
C LEU A 126 15.05 4.55 -3.89
N VAL A 127 14.53 5.26 -4.88
CA VAL A 127 14.50 4.86 -6.29
C VAL A 127 15.10 5.98 -7.14
N SER A 128 15.81 5.62 -8.19
CA SER A 128 16.35 6.62 -9.11
C SER A 128 15.27 7.13 -10.07
N VAL A 129 15.30 8.40 -10.40
CA VAL A 129 14.48 8.96 -11.49
C VAL A 129 14.65 8.17 -12.80
N LYS A 130 15.83 7.57 -13.02
CA LYS A 130 16.12 6.75 -14.21
C LYS A 130 15.35 5.42 -14.25
N ASP A 131 14.83 4.98 -13.12
CA ASP A 131 14.02 3.76 -13.00
C ASP A 131 12.51 4.06 -13.13
N LEU A 132 12.14 5.32 -13.40
CA LEU A 132 10.77 5.79 -13.57
C LEU A 132 10.52 6.12 -15.05
N ASP A 133 9.65 5.34 -15.70
CA ASP A 133 9.38 5.53 -17.14
C ASP A 133 8.45 6.72 -17.42
N CYS A 134 7.47 6.91 -16.53
CA CYS A 134 6.50 8.00 -16.62
C CYS A 134 6.43 8.76 -15.31
N ILE A 135 6.55 10.08 -15.38
CA ILE A 135 6.47 10.96 -14.21
C ILE A 135 5.25 11.86 -14.35
N VAL A 136 4.43 11.87 -13.30
CA VAL A 136 3.27 12.75 -13.17
C VAL A 136 3.46 13.63 -11.95
N GLU A 137 3.70 14.91 -12.15
CA GLU A 137 3.76 15.87 -11.06
C GLU A 137 2.35 16.19 -10.57
N HIS A 138 2.04 15.80 -9.36
CA HIS A 138 0.74 16.08 -8.75
C HIS A 138 0.85 16.16 -7.24
N GLU A 139 0.67 17.36 -6.73
CA GLU A 139 0.63 17.60 -5.28
C GLU A 139 -0.73 17.22 -4.71
N ALA A 140 -0.74 16.36 -3.70
CA ALA A 140 -1.93 15.95 -2.98
C ALA A 140 -1.60 15.62 -1.53
N PRO A 141 -2.52 15.87 -0.59
CA PRO A 141 -2.35 15.42 0.79
C PRO A 141 -2.17 13.90 0.85
N ILE A 142 -1.23 13.46 1.68
CA ILE A 142 -1.08 12.03 2.00
C ILE A 142 -2.28 11.61 2.84
N ILE A 143 -2.82 10.43 2.56
CA ILE A 143 -3.95 9.87 3.33
C ILE A 143 -3.45 9.56 4.74
N GLU A 144 -4.09 10.17 5.72
CA GLU A 144 -3.80 9.98 7.14
C GLU A 144 -4.82 9.03 7.77
N LEU A 145 -4.33 7.98 8.44
CA LEU A 145 -5.14 7.16 9.32
C LEU A 145 -5.22 7.83 10.69
N LYS A 146 -6.43 8.21 11.07
CA LYS A 146 -6.66 8.72 12.43
C LYS A 146 -6.45 7.59 13.43
N PRO A 147 -5.76 7.86 14.57
CA PRO A 147 -5.63 6.88 15.63
C PRO A 147 -7.01 6.35 16.06
N PRO A 148 -7.13 5.05 16.33
CA PRO A 148 -8.37 4.49 16.82
C PRO A 148 -8.71 5.07 18.20
N LYS A 149 -10.01 5.17 18.50
CA LYS A 149 -10.45 5.56 19.85
C LYS A 149 -10.17 4.41 20.82
N ILE A 150 -9.36 4.68 21.84
CA ILE A 150 -9.06 3.73 22.92
C ILE A 150 -10.22 3.80 23.90
N GLY A 151 -10.95 2.69 24.09
CA GLY A 151 -12.02 2.54 25.07
C GLY A 151 -11.51 1.92 26.39
N ASP A 152 -12.42 1.71 27.33
CA ASP A 152 -12.06 1.18 28.65
C ASP A 152 -11.52 -0.27 28.58
N ILE A 153 -12.02 -1.06 27.64
CA ILE A 153 -11.57 -2.45 27.43
C ILE A 153 -10.14 -2.46 26.92
N GLU A 154 -9.84 -1.69 25.87
CA GLU A 154 -8.50 -1.60 25.28
C GLU A 154 -7.49 -1.07 26.29
N LYS A 155 -7.90 -0.07 27.11
CA LYS A 155 -7.07 0.47 28.18
C LYS A 155 -6.75 -0.57 29.24
N ALA A 156 -7.73 -1.33 29.71
CA ALA A 156 -7.50 -2.38 30.70
C ALA A 156 -6.57 -3.49 30.15
N ILE A 157 -6.75 -3.88 28.87
CA ILE A 157 -5.85 -4.83 28.21
C ILE A 157 -4.43 -4.23 28.12
N GLY A 158 -4.33 -2.96 27.73
CA GLY A 158 -3.06 -2.24 27.63
C GLY A 158 -2.29 -2.22 28.96
N GLU A 159 -2.96 -1.89 30.06
CA GLU A 159 -2.38 -1.87 31.41
C GLU A 159 -1.85 -3.26 31.82
N HIS A 160 -2.61 -4.32 31.56
CA HIS A 160 -2.16 -5.68 31.82
C HIS A 160 -0.94 -6.07 30.97
N CYS A 161 -0.94 -5.75 29.68
CA CYS A 161 0.20 -6.01 28.80
C CYS A 161 1.44 -5.22 29.24
N ALA A 162 1.28 -3.92 29.51
CA ALA A 162 2.37 -3.04 29.94
C ALA A 162 3.03 -3.54 31.24
N SER A 163 2.25 -4.09 32.17
CA SER A 163 2.78 -4.65 33.44
C SER A 163 3.75 -5.83 33.25
N LEU A 164 3.74 -6.45 32.07
CA LEU A 164 4.64 -7.57 31.74
C LEU A 164 5.92 -7.10 31.04
N VAL A 165 6.02 -5.82 30.70
CA VAL A 165 7.16 -5.27 29.94
C VAL A 165 8.20 -4.73 30.92
N PRO A 166 9.41 -5.31 30.96
CA PRO A 166 10.47 -4.79 31.82
C PRO A 166 11.14 -3.54 31.21
N ASP A 167 11.77 -2.73 32.06
CA ASP A 167 12.57 -1.61 31.61
C ASP A 167 13.67 -2.04 30.63
N GLY A 168 13.87 -1.23 29.58
CA GLY A 168 14.86 -1.50 28.53
C GLY A 168 14.43 -2.57 27.50
N ALA A 169 13.19 -3.07 27.54
CA ALA A 169 12.68 -4.01 26.57
C ALA A 169 12.56 -3.37 25.16
N THR A 170 12.79 -4.17 24.14
CA THR A 170 12.46 -3.82 22.76
C THR A 170 11.08 -4.39 22.43
N LEU A 171 10.16 -3.52 22.04
CA LEU A 171 8.78 -3.90 21.70
C LEU A 171 8.57 -3.95 20.19
N GLN A 172 7.82 -4.94 19.73
CA GLN A 172 7.19 -4.94 18.42
C GLN A 172 5.68 -4.87 18.64
N LEU A 173 5.05 -3.84 18.08
CA LEU A 173 3.62 -3.59 18.22
C LEU A 173 2.92 -3.81 16.89
N GLY A 174 1.68 -4.31 16.95
CA GLY A 174 0.78 -4.33 15.80
C GLY A 174 0.11 -2.97 15.58
N ILE A 175 -0.90 -2.94 14.69
CA ILE A 175 -1.72 -1.76 14.40
C ILE A 175 -3.09 -1.96 15.06
N GLY A 176 -3.59 -0.93 15.72
CA GLY A 176 -4.95 -0.93 16.29
C GLY A 176 -5.02 -0.40 17.72
N ALA A 177 -6.25 -0.31 18.24
CA ALA A 177 -6.51 0.29 19.54
C ALA A 177 -5.83 -0.44 20.71
N ILE A 178 -5.69 -1.75 20.66
CA ILE A 178 -5.02 -2.53 21.72
C ILE A 178 -3.51 -2.27 21.73
N PRO A 179 -2.76 -2.40 20.62
CA PRO A 179 -1.36 -2.03 20.59
C PRO A 179 -1.10 -0.57 21.01
N ASP A 180 -1.95 0.35 20.57
CA ASP A 180 -1.82 1.76 20.92
C ASP A 180 -2.09 2.02 22.43
N ALA A 181 -2.93 1.19 23.05
CA ALA A 181 -3.21 1.29 24.49
C ALA A 181 -2.07 0.73 25.37
N VAL A 182 -1.15 -0.05 24.82
CA VAL A 182 0.03 -0.57 25.56
C VAL A 182 1.09 0.52 25.73
N LEU A 183 1.17 1.48 24.83
CA LEU A 183 2.11 2.60 24.84
C LEU A 183 1.65 3.74 25.74
#